data_61db84ecaeade3aa34292fdde7fe81c1
#
_entry.id   61db84ecaeade3aa34292fdde7fe81c1
#
_cell.length_a   1.000
_cell.length_b   1.000
_cell.length_c   1.000
_cell.angle_alpha   90.00
_cell.angle_beta   90.00
_cell.angle_gamma   90.00
#
_symmetry.space_group_name_H-M   'P 1'
#
loop_
_entity.id
_entity.type
_entity.pdbx_description
1 polymer ?
#
loop_
_entity_poly.entity_id
_entity_poly.type
_entity_poly.pdbx_seq_one_letter_code
_entity_poly.pdbx_strand_id
1 'polypeptide(L)'
;MKSKHKLQPELLVFSSLFPHSGAPNAGVFIRERMFRVDVTLPVTVVSPQPWFPGQCFIRVFRPHFRRPAPKREIQSGIEIIYPRFFSFPGIFKQFDGFFMAIGSYRTLLRLKKRTCFNLVDAHFAYPDGYAAILLGKWLKVPVTITLRGTEIPHSRNPKLRPLLVRALKDSTRLFSVSESLRQHAISLGIDPDKITVVGNGVDTNKF
;
A
#
# COMPACT_ATOMS: atom_id res chain seq x y z
N MET A 1 3.24 36.65 -18.08
CA MET A 1 3.72 35.83 -16.94
C MET A 1 2.71 34.74 -16.65
N LYS A 2 2.96 33.47 -17.07
CA LYS A 2 2.12 32.34 -16.73
C LYS A 2 2.38 31.96 -15.27
N SER A 3 1.39 32.21 -14.40
CA SER A 3 1.40 31.72 -13.02
C SER A 3 1.67 30.21 -13.04
N LYS A 4 2.81 29.78 -12.46
CA LYS A 4 3.05 28.38 -12.13
C LYS A 4 2.05 28.03 -11.02
N HIS A 5 0.85 27.53 -11.40
CA HIS A 5 0.04 26.81 -10.45
C HIS A 5 0.94 25.73 -9.83
N LYS A 6 1.35 25.92 -8.58
CA LYS A 6 1.89 24.83 -7.76
C LYS A 6 0.79 23.76 -7.77
N LEU A 7 1.00 22.69 -8.55
CA LEU A 7 0.15 21.51 -8.49
C LEU A 7 0.15 21.06 -7.03
N GLN A 8 -0.99 21.20 -6.36
CA GLN A 8 -1.14 20.64 -5.03
C GLN A 8 -0.90 19.12 -5.16
N PRO A 9 -0.11 18.52 -4.28
CA PRO A 9 0.10 17.08 -4.32
C PRO A 9 -1.26 16.38 -4.12
N GLU A 10 -1.55 15.42 -4.98
CA GLU A 10 -2.69 14.52 -4.85
C GLU A 10 -2.15 13.12 -4.57
N LEU A 11 -2.58 12.53 -3.45
CA LEU A 11 -2.00 11.32 -2.90
C LEU A 11 -2.80 10.09 -3.30
N LEU A 12 -2.12 9.10 -3.87
CA LEU A 12 -2.67 7.76 -4.03
C LEU A 12 -2.10 6.86 -2.94
N VAL A 13 -2.95 6.43 -2.01
CA VAL A 13 -2.62 5.43 -1.00
C VAL A 13 -2.75 4.04 -1.60
N PHE A 14 -1.69 3.22 -1.46
CA PHE A 14 -1.64 1.88 -2.00
C PHE A 14 -1.38 0.86 -0.89
N SER A 15 -2.41 0.08 -0.53
CA SER A 15 -2.30 -0.93 0.53
C SER A 15 -3.27 -2.08 0.33
N SER A 16 -2.77 -3.31 0.34
CA SER A 16 -3.60 -4.52 0.32
C SER A 16 -4.38 -4.74 1.62
N LEU A 17 -3.96 -4.09 2.70
CA LEU A 17 -4.62 -4.13 3.99
C LEU A 17 -5.38 -2.81 4.22
N PHE A 18 -6.65 -2.79 3.87
CA PHE A 18 -7.54 -1.64 4.08
C PHE A 18 -8.96 -2.12 4.40
N PRO A 19 -9.72 -1.44 5.30
CA PRO A 19 -11.08 -1.85 5.65
C PRO A 19 -12.01 -1.86 4.44
N HIS A 20 -12.88 -2.86 4.38
CA HIS A 20 -13.98 -2.95 3.40
C HIS A 20 -15.16 -3.68 4.02
N SER A 21 -16.33 -3.64 3.37
CA SER A 21 -17.58 -4.24 3.87
C SER A 21 -17.44 -5.71 4.28
N GLY A 22 -16.61 -6.49 3.59
CA GLY A 22 -16.32 -7.89 3.93
C GLY A 22 -15.32 -8.08 5.09
N ALA A 23 -14.50 -7.07 5.40
CA ALA A 23 -13.46 -7.11 6.45
C ALA A 23 -13.28 -5.70 7.08
N PRO A 24 -14.23 -5.22 7.89
CA PRO A 24 -14.26 -3.85 8.37
C PRO A 24 -13.11 -3.49 9.33
N ASN A 25 -12.48 -4.48 9.94
CA ASN A 25 -11.37 -4.29 10.88
C ASN A 25 -9.98 -4.42 10.22
N ALA A 26 -9.92 -4.72 8.92
CA ALA A 26 -8.65 -4.91 8.22
C ALA A 26 -7.94 -3.57 7.98
N GLY A 27 -6.81 -3.31 8.64
CA GLY A 27 -6.01 -2.12 8.38
C GLY A 27 -6.65 -0.79 8.82
N VAL A 28 -7.49 -0.80 9.85
CA VAL A 28 -8.12 0.40 10.43
C VAL A 28 -7.10 1.49 10.74
N PHE A 29 -5.92 1.14 11.23
CA PHE A 29 -4.85 2.08 11.52
C PHE A 29 -4.30 2.82 10.28
N ILE A 30 -4.40 2.22 9.09
CA ILE A 30 -4.05 2.88 7.82
C ILE A 30 -5.16 3.86 7.45
N ARG A 31 -6.41 3.43 7.52
CA ARG A 31 -7.57 4.28 7.26
C ARG A 31 -7.56 5.51 8.15
N GLU A 32 -7.47 5.34 9.46
CA GLU A 32 -7.50 6.44 10.43
C GLU A 32 -6.39 7.46 10.17
N ARG A 33 -5.19 7.00 9.81
CA ARG A 33 -4.08 7.91 9.46
C ARG A 33 -4.36 8.64 8.14
N MET A 34 -4.76 7.92 7.09
CA MET A 34 -4.92 8.50 5.76
C MET A 34 -6.14 9.41 5.65
N PHE A 35 -7.19 9.16 6.41
CA PHE A 35 -8.36 10.04 6.47
C PHE A 35 -8.04 11.37 7.16
N ARG A 36 -7.06 11.41 8.06
CA ARG A 36 -6.55 12.67 8.61
C ARG A 36 -5.65 13.42 7.61
N VAL A 37 -4.94 12.72 6.76
CA VAL A 37 -4.16 13.34 5.67
C VAL A 37 -5.09 13.96 4.64
N ASP A 38 -6.24 13.36 4.35
CA ASP A 38 -7.23 13.88 3.39
C ASP A 38 -7.77 15.28 3.74
N VAL A 39 -7.75 15.66 5.02
CA VAL A 39 -8.09 17.02 5.44
C VAL A 39 -7.19 18.09 4.82
N THR A 40 -5.95 17.74 4.49
CA THR A 40 -4.94 18.64 3.94
C THR A 40 -4.56 18.37 2.50
N LEU A 41 -4.67 17.12 2.08
CA LEU A 41 -4.28 16.65 0.75
C LEU A 41 -5.34 15.70 0.20
N PRO A 42 -5.86 15.91 -1.03
CA PRO A 42 -6.79 14.96 -1.65
C PRO A 42 -6.20 13.55 -1.69
N VAL A 43 -6.96 12.58 -1.19
CA VAL A 43 -6.55 11.17 -1.09
C VAL A 43 -7.48 10.28 -1.91
N THR A 44 -6.90 9.40 -2.70
CA THR A 44 -7.60 8.25 -3.29
C THR A 44 -6.93 6.97 -2.82
N VAL A 45 -7.69 5.94 -2.47
CA VAL A 45 -7.16 4.67 -1.97
C VAL A 45 -7.32 3.58 -3.00
N VAL A 46 -6.24 2.83 -3.23
CA VAL A 46 -6.26 1.58 -4.00
C VAL A 46 -5.81 0.45 -3.08
N SER A 47 -6.71 -0.51 -2.84
CA SER A 47 -6.48 -1.65 -1.96
C SER A 47 -6.56 -2.97 -2.76
N PRO A 48 -5.44 -3.46 -3.33
CA PRO A 48 -5.44 -4.67 -4.13
C PRO A 48 -5.83 -5.91 -3.31
N GLN A 49 -6.72 -6.73 -3.86
CA GLN A 49 -7.24 -7.91 -3.19
C GLN A 49 -6.71 -9.19 -3.82
N PRO A 50 -6.14 -10.11 -3.02
CA PRO A 50 -5.64 -11.37 -3.54
C PRO A 50 -6.78 -12.27 -4.01
N TRP A 51 -6.61 -12.84 -5.19
CA TRP A 51 -7.59 -13.71 -5.83
C TRP A 51 -6.91 -14.85 -6.59
N PHE A 52 -7.58 -16.00 -6.70
CA PHE A 52 -7.21 -17.09 -7.61
C PHE A 52 -8.45 -17.86 -8.09
N PRO A 53 -8.40 -18.54 -9.25
CA PRO A 53 -9.49 -19.40 -9.72
C PRO A 53 -9.83 -20.50 -8.72
N GLY A 54 -11.12 -20.75 -8.49
CA GLY A 54 -11.57 -21.76 -7.53
C GLY A 54 -11.63 -21.31 -6.07
N GLN A 55 -11.28 -20.06 -5.75
CA GLN A 55 -11.35 -19.52 -4.38
C GLN A 55 -12.75 -19.62 -3.77
N CYS A 56 -13.81 -19.61 -4.59
CA CYS A 56 -15.20 -19.79 -4.13
C CYS A 56 -15.43 -21.16 -3.49
N PHE A 57 -14.80 -22.23 -4.01
CA PHE A 57 -14.95 -23.57 -3.42
C PHE A 57 -14.34 -23.65 -2.01
N ILE A 58 -13.22 -22.96 -1.76
CA ILE A 58 -12.64 -22.92 -0.42
C ILE A 58 -13.58 -22.24 0.58
N ARG A 59 -14.36 -21.25 0.15
CA ARG A 59 -15.32 -20.57 1.02
C ARG A 59 -16.50 -21.44 1.44
N VAL A 60 -16.82 -22.48 0.70
CA VAL A 60 -17.84 -23.46 1.13
C VAL A 60 -17.41 -24.10 2.45
N PHE A 61 -16.13 -24.46 2.59
CA PHE A 61 -15.59 -25.10 3.80
C PHE A 61 -15.00 -24.09 4.80
N ARG A 62 -14.62 -22.91 4.35
CA ARG A 62 -14.05 -21.81 5.17
C ARG A 62 -14.70 -20.47 4.81
N PRO A 63 -15.89 -20.15 5.34
CA PRO A 63 -16.66 -18.96 4.94
C PRO A 63 -15.92 -17.63 5.10
N HIS A 64 -14.97 -17.57 6.03
CA HIS A 64 -14.18 -16.37 6.31
C HIS A 64 -12.90 -16.26 5.44
N PHE A 65 -12.62 -17.23 4.58
CA PHE A 65 -11.43 -17.22 3.75
C PHE A 65 -11.53 -16.10 2.71
N ARG A 66 -10.62 -15.12 2.78
CA ARG A 66 -10.51 -14.00 1.85
C ARG A 66 -11.89 -13.46 1.44
N ARG A 67 -12.62 -12.91 2.40
CA ARG A 67 -13.95 -12.33 2.14
C ARG A 67 -13.88 -11.37 0.95
N PRO A 68 -14.85 -11.43 0.02
CA PRO A 68 -14.82 -10.60 -1.16
C PRO A 68 -14.93 -9.12 -0.78
N ALA A 69 -14.00 -8.31 -1.28
CA ALA A 69 -14.17 -6.87 -1.30
C ALA A 69 -15.05 -6.46 -2.49
N PRO A 70 -15.81 -5.37 -2.38
CA PRO A 70 -16.50 -4.76 -3.52
C PRO A 70 -15.48 -4.25 -4.53
N LYS A 71 -15.91 -3.86 -5.72
CA LYS A 71 -15.00 -3.23 -6.69
C LYS A 71 -14.61 -1.82 -6.28
N ARG A 72 -15.51 -1.13 -5.57
CA ARG A 72 -15.36 0.28 -5.14
C ARG A 72 -16.25 0.52 -3.92
N GLU A 73 -15.77 1.34 -2.99
CA GLU A 73 -16.54 1.91 -1.87
C GLU A 73 -16.20 3.40 -1.73
N ILE A 74 -17.09 4.11 -1.04
CA ILE A 74 -16.82 5.47 -0.55
C ILE A 74 -16.91 5.41 0.97
N GLN A 75 -15.85 5.79 1.66
CA GLN A 75 -15.80 5.85 3.11
C GLN A 75 -15.41 7.27 3.52
N SER A 76 -16.26 7.96 4.28
CA SER A 76 -16.06 9.36 4.70
C SER A 76 -15.70 10.31 3.55
N GLY A 77 -16.32 10.13 2.37
CA GLY A 77 -16.04 10.94 1.17
C GLY A 77 -14.86 10.47 0.32
N ILE A 78 -13.99 9.61 0.84
CA ILE A 78 -12.80 9.10 0.13
C ILE A 78 -13.18 7.89 -0.71
N GLU A 79 -12.74 7.90 -1.97
CA GLU A 79 -12.92 6.76 -2.89
C GLU A 79 -11.87 5.69 -2.63
N ILE A 80 -12.34 4.44 -2.49
CA ILE A 80 -11.51 3.26 -2.31
C ILE A 80 -11.82 2.26 -3.42
N ILE A 81 -10.79 1.82 -4.13
CA ILE A 81 -10.92 0.88 -5.25
C ILE A 81 -10.14 -0.39 -4.92
N TYR A 82 -10.77 -1.54 -5.18
CA TYR A 82 -10.23 -2.86 -4.84
C TYR A 82 -9.94 -3.69 -6.10
N PRO A 83 -8.84 -3.42 -6.82
CA PRO A 83 -8.43 -4.27 -7.94
C PRO A 83 -8.04 -5.66 -7.45
N ARG A 84 -8.25 -6.68 -8.26
CA ARG A 84 -7.84 -8.05 -7.95
C ARG A 84 -6.48 -8.35 -8.53
N PHE A 85 -5.68 -9.11 -7.81
CA PHE A 85 -4.43 -9.66 -8.30
C PHE A 85 -4.32 -11.16 -8.01
N PHE A 86 -3.58 -11.87 -8.85
CA PHE A 86 -3.39 -13.30 -8.70
C PHE A 86 -2.48 -13.61 -7.52
N SER A 87 -2.92 -14.45 -6.58
CA SER A 87 -2.13 -14.84 -5.41
C SER A 87 -2.62 -16.16 -4.83
N PHE A 88 -1.78 -17.20 -4.88
CA PHE A 88 -2.05 -18.45 -4.19
C PHE A 88 -1.81 -18.36 -2.68
N PRO A 89 -2.67 -19.01 -1.86
CA PRO A 89 -2.45 -19.09 -0.42
C PRO A 89 -1.19 -19.90 -0.09
N GLY A 90 -0.29 -19.33 0.72
CA GLY A 90 0.87 -20.05 1.27
C GLY A 90 2.04 -20.29 0.33
N ILE A 91 1.85 -20.32 -0.99
CA ILE A 91 2.88 -20.63 -1.98
C ILE A 91 3.13 -19.47 -2.94
N PHE A 92 4.32 -19.47 -3.58
CA PHE A 92 4.72 -18.49 -4.60
C PHE A 92 4.65 -17.02 -4.17
N LYS A 93 4.80 -16.75 -2.87
CA LYS A 93 4.68 -15.42 -2.29
C LYS A 93 5.67 -14.40 -2.86
N GLN A 94 6.80 -14.85 -3.39
CA GLN A 94 7.78 -13.98 -4.07
C GLN A 94 7.24 -13.34 -5.37
N PHE A 95 6.12 -13.82 -5.92
CA PHE A 95 5.50 -13.23 -7.11
C PHE A 95 4.31 -12.31 -6.80
N ASP A 96 3.83 -12.30 -5.54
CA ASP A 96 2.65 -11.51 -5.15
C ASP A 96 2.81 -10.04 -5.51
N GLY A 97 3.96 -9.42 -5.26
CA GLY A 97 4.20 -8.00 -5.58
C GLY A 97 4.15 -7.72 -7.08
N PHE A 98 4.67 -8.61 -7.92
CA PHE A 98 4.60 -8.48 -9.38
C PHE A 98 3.17 -8.62 -9.90
N PHE A 99 2.45 -9.64 -9.46
CA PHE A 99 1.06 -9.84 -9.87
C PHE A 99 0.14 -8.74 -9.33
N MET A 100 0.44 -8.19 -8.14
CA MET A 100 -0.27 -7.05 -7.59
C MET A 100 -0.07 -5.79 -8.46
N ALA A 101 1.15 -5.55 -8.94
CA ALA A 101 1.42 -4.46 -9.86
C ALA A 101 0.63 -4.60 -11.17
N ILE A 102 0.67 -5.79 -11.80
CA ILE A 102 -0.08 -6.05 -13.05
C ILE A 102 -1.59 -5.91 -12.82
N GLY A 103 -2.13 -6.52 -11.76
CA GLY A 103 -3.56 -6.48 -11.45
C GLY A 103 -4.08 -5.06 -11.17
N SER A 104 -3.22 -4.20 -10.62
CA SER A 104 -3.57 -2.82 -10.29
C SER A 104 -3.30 -1.82 -11.41
N TYR A 105 -2.46 -2.14 -12.38
CA TYR A 105 -1.96 -1.21 -13.40
C TYR A 105 -3.07 -0.47 -14.14
N ARG A 106 -4.06 -1.20 -14.68
CA ARG A 106 -5.19 -0.59 -15.41
C ARG A 106 -6.00 0.36 -14.52
N THR A 107 -6.13 0.04 -13.24
CA THR A 107 -6.84 0.89 -12.27
C THR A 107 -6.08 2.18 -12.04
N LEU A 108 -4.77 2.12 -11.76
CA LEU A 108 -3.94 3.31 -11.56
C LEU A 108 -3.84 4.16 -12.82
N LEU A 109 -3.76 3.54 -14.00
CA LEU A 109 -3.72 4.27 -15.27
C LEU A 109 -5.02 5.08 -15.50
N ARG A 110 -6.20 4.52 -15.16
CA ARG A 110 -7.48 5.23 -15.22
C ARG A 110 -7.56 6.35 -14.19
N LEU A 111 -7.12 6.07 -12.96
CA LEU A 111 -7.06 7.06 -11.89
C LEU A 111 -6.16 8.23 -12.29
N LYS A 112 -4.96 7.97 -12.80
CA LYS A 112 -4.04 9.02 -13.22
C LYS A 112 -4.61 9.97 -14.26
N LYS A 113 -5.51 9.48 -15.11
CA LYS A 113 -6.21 10.33 -16.08
C LYS A 113 -7.34 11.17 -15.46
N ARG A 114 -7.92 10.69 -14.36
CA ARG A 114 -9.11 11.29 -13.72
C ARG A 114 -8.75 12.22 -12.57
N THR A 115 -7.82 11.79 -11.70
CA THR A 115 -7.48 12.46 -10.44
C THR A 115 -6.13 13.16 -10.48
N CYS A 116 -5.31 12.91 -11.50
CA CYS A 116 -3.97 13.52 -11.66
C CYS A 116 -3.02 13.30 -10.47
N PHE A 117 -3.18 12.21 -9.69
CA PHE A 117 -2.29 11.94 -8.57
C PHE A 117 -0.81 11.97 -8.99
N ASN A 118 0.02 12.52 -8.15
CA ASN A 118 1.43 12.78 -8.43
C ASN A 118 2.38 12.14 -7.41
N LEU A 119 1.83 11.42 -6.43
CA LEU A 119 2.57 10.66 -5.41
C LEU A 119 1.80 9.37 -5.08
N VAL A 120 2.51 8.25 -4.96
CA VAL A 120 1.99 6.99 -4.43
C VAL A 120 2.61 6.77 -3.05
N ASP A 121 1.78 6.62 -2.01
CA ASP A 121 2.21 6.19 -0.68
C ASP A 121 1.78 4.74 -0.44
N ALA A 122 2.76 3.84 -0.43
CA ALA A 122 2.53 2.43 -0.18
C ALA A 122 2.71 2.11 1.29
N HIS A 123 1.83 1.27 1.83
CA HIS A 123 1.98 0.72 3.17
C HIS A 123 2.49 -0.71 3.09
N PHE A 124 3.51 -1.03 3.92
CA PHE A 124 4.33 -2.25 3.88
C PHE A 124 5.32 -2.29 2.70
N ALA A 125 6.52 -2.78 2.96
CA ALA A 125 7.56 -2.83 1.93
C ALA A 125 7.32 -3.94 0.89
N TYR A 126 6.73 -5.07 1.33
CA TYR A 126 6.38 -6.20 0.47
C TYR A 126 5.06 -6.86 0.93
N PRO A 127 4.14 -7.21 0.00
CA PRO A 127 4.23 -7.05 -1.46
C PRO A 127 3.89 -5.65 -1.98
N ASP A 128 3.23 -4.82 -1.18
CA ASP A 128 2.61 -3.54 -1.57
C ASP A 128 3.64 -2.53 -2.09
N GLY A 129 4.69 -2.26 -1.32
CA GLY A 129 5.74 -1.32 -1.70
C GLY A 129 6.47 -1.76 -2.97
N TYR A 130 6.78 -3.04 -3.11
CA TYR A 130 7.39 -3.56 -4.33
C TYR A 130 6.48 -3.38 -5.54
N ALA A 131 5.19 -3.66 -5.41
CA ALA A 131 4.20 -3.42 -6.45
C ALA A 131 4.09 -1.92 -6.79
N ALA A 132 4.04 -1.05 -5.79
CA ALA A 132 3.98 0.39 -5.96
C ALA A 132 5.22 0.93 -6.69
N ILE A 133 6.43 0.42 -6.40
CA ILE A 133 7.66 0.79 -7.12
C ILE A 133 7.56 0.44 -8.60
N LEU A 134 7.07 -0.74 -8.95
CA LEU A 134 6.86 -1.12 -10.36
C LEU A 134 5.86 -0.18 -11.03
N LEU A 135 4.72 0.07 -10.37
CA LEU A 135 3.68 0.97 -10.86
C LEU A 135 4.18 2.42 -10.98
N GLY A 136 4.94 2.91 -10.00
CA GLY A 136 5.55 4.24 -10.03
C GLY A 136 6.49 4.42 -11.23
N LYS A 137 7.33 3.41 -11.52
CA LYS A 137 8.20 3.40 -12.71
C LYS A 137 7.39 3.43 -14.02
N TRP A 138 6.35 2.58 -14.14
CA TRP A 138 5.52 2.53 -15.35
C TRP A 138 4.70 3.80 -15.57
N LEU A 139 4.24 4.44 -14.51
CA LEU A 139 3.40 5.64 -14.56
C LEU A 139 4.19 6.95 -14.39
N LYS A 140 5.52 6.85 -14.17
CA LYS A 140 6.41 8.01 -13.91
C LYS A 140 5.91 8.86 -12.73
N VAL A 141 5.66 8.22 -11.60
CA VAL A 141 5.20 8.85 -10.36
C VAL A 141 6.12 8.42 -9.22
N PRO A 142 6.59 9.35 -8.36
CA PRO A 142 7.38 9.01 -7.18
C PRO A 142 6.57 8.14 -6.20
N VAL A 143 7.30 7.33 -5.43
CA VAL A 143 6.72 6.39 -4.47
C VAL A 143 7.36 6.57 -3.12
N THR A 144 6.54 6.74 -2.09
CA THR A 144 6.94 6.61 -0.69
C THR A 144 6.48 5.26 -0.13
N ILE A 145 7.16 4.75 0.88
CA ILE A 145 6.77 3.52 1.56
C ILE A 145 6.75 3.75 3.07
N THR A 146 5.65 3.36 3.71
CA THR A 146 5.50 3.37 5.16
C THR A 146 5.74 1.97 5.72
N LEU A 147 6.80 1.80 6.52
CA LEU A 147 7.15 0.57 7.23
C LEU A 147 6.21 0.36 8.41
N ARG A 148 5.68 -0.86 8.57
CA ARG A 148 4.64 -1.16 9.55
C ARG A 148 4.91 -2.42 10.40
N GLY A 149 6.08 -3.07 10.21
CA GLY A 149 6.55 -4.21 11.00
C GLY A 149 6.63 -5.54 10.26
N THR A 150 5.92 -5.74 9.16
CA THR A 150 6.04 -6.96 8.33
C THR A 150 7.41 -7.11 7.68
N GLU A 151 8.19 -6.05 7.65
CA GLU A 151 9.54 -5.99 7.13
C GLU A 151 10.47 -6.95 7.89
N ILE A 152 10.27 -7.11 9.20
CA ILE A 152 11.12 -7.99 10.04
C ILE A 152 10.99 -9.45 9.62
N PRO A 153 9.81 -10.10 9.62
CA PRO A 153 9.69 -11.48 9.16
C PRO A 153 10.02 -11.64 7.66
N HIS A 154 9.68 -10.68 6.81
CA HIS A 154 9.98 -10.76 5.38
C HIS A 154 11.47 -10.70 5.08
N SER A 155 12.24 -9.90 5.85
CA SER A 155 13.71 -9.81 5.67
C SER A 155 14.46 -11.10 6.07
N ARG A 156 13.85 -11.96 6.90
CA ARG A 156 14.39 -13.27 7.27
C ARG A 156 14.13 -14.34 6.18
N ASN A 157 13.17 -14.09 5.30
CA ASN A 157 12.84 -15.02 4.22
C ASN A 157 13.78 -14.77 3.02
N PRO A 158 14.61 -15.75 2.60
CA PRO A 158 15.60 -15.56 1.54
C PRO A 158 14.96 -15.22 0.17
N LYS A 159 13.73 -15.63 -0.10
CA LYS A 159 13.02 -15.32 -1.35
C LYS A 159 12.38 -13.92 -1.34
N LEU A 160 12.00 -13.40 -0.17
CA LEU A 160 11.33 -12.10 -0.04
C LEU A 160 12.31 -10.96 0.24
N ARG A 161 13.40 -11.23 0.98
CA ARG A 161 14.40 -10.23 1.37
C ARG A 161 14.91 -9.38 0.19
N PRO A 162 15.37 -9.94 -0.95
CA PRO A 162 15.87 -9.13 -2.06
C PRO A 162 14.81 -8.22 -2.66
N LEU A 163 13.55 -8.67 -2.73
CA LEU A 163 12.43 -7.90 -3.25
C LEU A 163 12.06 -6.74 -2.30
N LEU A 164 12.03 -7.03 -0.99
CA LEU A 164 11.83 -6.03 0.05
C LEU A 164 12.92 -4.96 0.01
N VAL A 165 14.20 -5.36 0.03
CA VAL A 165 15.34 -4.42 0.00
C VAL A 165 15.32 -3.58 -1.27
N ARG A 166 14.99 -4.18 -2.41
CA ARG A 166 14.84 -3.44 -3.67
C ARG A 166 13.74 -2.39 -3.58
N ALA A 167 12.56 -2.73 -3.02
CA ALA A 167 11.48 -1.77 -2.83
C ALA A 167 11.90 -0.59 -1.96
N LEU A 168 12.59 -0.84 -0.85
CA LEU A 168 13.10 0.19 0.04
C LEU A 168 14.15 1.08 -0.64
N LYS A 169 15.09 0.49 -1.40
CA LYS A 169 16.13 1.24 -2.14
C LYS A 169 15.55 2.10 -3.26
N ASP A 170 14.57 1.59 -3.99
CA ASP A 170 13.99 2.26 -5.15
C ASP A 170 12.92 3.32 -4.78
N SER A 171 12.45 3.35 -3.53
CA SER A 171 11.49 4.37 -3.07
C SER A 171 12.11 5.76 -2.99
N THR A 172 11.31 6.80 -3.14
CA THR A 172 11.76 8.20 -3.02
C THR A 172 12.05 8.57 -1.57
N ARG A 173 11.20 8.17 -0.63
CA ARG A 173 11.32 8.37 0.82
C ARG A 173 10.67 7.19 1.54
N LEU A 174 11.09 6.99 2.78
CA LEU A 174 10.57 5.97 3.68
C LEU A 174 10.03 6.63 4.95
N PHE A 175 8.89 6.15 5.40
CA PHE A 175 8.36 6.48 6.71
C PHE A 175 8.39 5.23 7.58
N SER A 176 8.80 5.38 8.84
CA SER A 176 8.80 4.29 9.82
C SER A 176 7.91 4.64 10.99
N VAL A 177 7.10 3.70 11.45
CA VAL A 177 6.21 3.95 12.61
C VAL A 177 6.94 3.86 13.95
N SER A 178 8.20 3.43 13.96
CA SER A 178 9.03 3.37 15.16
C SER A 178 10.52 3.46 14.84
N GLU A 179 11.33 3.88 15.82
CA GLU A 179 12.78 3.90 15.68
C GLU A 179 13.35 2.49 15.48
N SER A 180 12.79 1.47 16.13
CA SER A 180 13.24 0.08 15.95
C SER A 180 13.10 -0.42 14.51
N LEU A 181 12.02 -0.06 13.81
CA LEU A 181 11.85 -0.38 12.39
C LEU A 181 12.79 0.44 11.49
N ARG A 182 13.06 1.70 11.86
CA ARG A 182 14.08 2.51 11.18
C ARG A 182 15.44 1.83 11.27
N GLN A 183 15.87 1.43 12.46
CA GLN A 183 17.15 0.73 12.67
C GLN A 183 17.19 -0.61 11.92
N HIS A 184 16.06 -1.34 11.88
CA HIS A 184 15.97 -2.55 11.08
C HIS A 184 16.20 -2.27 9.58
N ALA A 185 15.59 -1.22 9.01
CA ALA A 185 15.81 -0.85 7.62
C ALA A 185 17.27 -0.45 7.34
N ILE A 186 17.91 0.28 8.27
CA ILE A 186 19.33 0.64 8.19
C ILE A 186 20.20 -0.63 8.17
N SER A 187 19.91 -1.62 9.04
CA SER A 187 20.61 -2.91 9.06
C SER A 187 20.50 -3.71 7.76
N LEU A 188 19.50 -3.40 6.94
CA LEU A 188 19.32 -3.95 5.58
C LEU A 188 20.07 -3.16 4.49
N GLY A 189 20.86 -2.14 4.87
CA GLY A 189 21.65 -1.32 3.95
C GLY A 189 20.84 -0.20 3.29
N ILE A 190 19.84 0.34 4.00
CA ILE A 190 19.08 1.52 3.57
C ILE A 190 19.70 2.76 4.21
N ASP A 191 19.83 3.82 3.42
CA ASP A 191 20.34 5.11 3.86
C ASP A 191 19.49 5.71 4.99
N PRO A 192 20.06 6.03 6.15
CA PRO A 192 19.36 6.66 7.28
C PRO A 192 18.65 7.96 6.93
N ASP A 193 19.21 8.78 6.04
CA ASP A 193 18.65 10.07 5.64
C ASP A 193 17.39 9.94 4.77
N LYS A 194 17.15 8.75 4.25
CA LYS A 194 15.96 8.41 3.50
C LYS A 194 14.76 8.11 4.39
N ILE A 195 14.97 7.84 5.70
CA ILE A 195 13.96 7.30 6.60
C ILE A 195 13.56 8.35 7.63
N THR A 196 12.28 8.72 7.64
CA THR A 196 11.69 9.59 8.66
C THR A 196 10.81 8.75 9.59
N VAL A 197 10.99 8.92 10.90
CA VAL A 197 10.12 8.26 11.91
C VAL A 197 8.87 9.11 12.12
N VAL A 198 7.71 8.49 11.89
CA VAL A 198 6.40 9.10 12.10
C VAL A 198 5.52 8.08 12.82
N GLY A 199 5.38 8.22 14.13
CA GLY A 199 4.58 7.32 14.96
C GLY A 199 3.10 7.29 14.56
N ASN A 200 2.41 6.23 14.99
CA ASN A 200 0.97 6.19 14.89
C ASN A 200 0.37 7.12 15.95
N GLY A 201 -0.47 8.06 15.53
CA GLY A 201 -1.24 8.88 16.46
C GLY A 201 -2.38 8.08 17.11
N VAL A 202 -2.74 8.46 18.34
CA VAL A 202 -3.93 7.98 19.04
C VAL A 202 -4.90 9.14 19.18
N ASP A 203 -6.18 8.90 18.95
CA ASP A 203 -7.23 9.87 19.17
C ASP A 203 -7.63 9.86 20.66
N THR A 204 -7.08 10.80 21.42
CA THR A 204 -7.33 10.91 22.86
C THR A 204 -8.78 11.27 23.21
N ASN A 205 -9.57 11.73 22.25
CA ASN A 205 -11.00 12.00 22.46
C ASN A 205 -11.90 10.76 22.34
N LYS A 206 -11.32 9.63 21.90
CA LYS A 206 -12.04 8.35 21.78
C LYS A 206 -11.75 7.38 22.94
N PHE A 207 -10.92 7.79 23.91
CA PHE A 207 -10.57 7.02 25.10
C PHE A 207 -10.89 7.78 26.39
#